data_42f4c72bbc327a644e43cfb5eb706aec
#
_entry.id   42f4c72bbc327a644e43cfb5eb706aec
#
_cell.length_a   1.000
_cell.length_b   1.000
_cell.length_c   1.000
_cell.angle_alpha   90.00
_cell.angle_beta   90.00
_cell.angle_gamma   90.00
#
_symmetry.space_group_name_H-M   'P 1'
#
loop_
_entity.id
_entity.type
_entity.pdbx_description
1 polymer ?
#
loop_
_entity_poly.entity_id
_entity_poly.type
_entity_poly.pdbx_seq_one_letter_code
_entity_poly.pdbx_strand_id
1 'polypeptide(L)'
;MKEDELKPLVDAWRAANPNIVDFWWAVDRAAKECIKERSKTVTHGIQFICQSGMMFIELPSGRRLAYAKPRIGENKFGGESITYMGLNTAKKWVRIESYGPKLVENITQAISRDILCYAMQTLRNMNIVAHVHDELVIECDESASLSAVCEQMAKTPPWAKGLLLRADGFECSFYQKD
;
A
#
# COMPACT_ATOMS: atom_id res chain seq x y z
N MET A 1 -18.74 -13.63 18.16
CA MET A 1 -18.95 -14.19 16.83
C MET A 1 -18.49 -15.64 16.87
N LYS A 2 -19.33 -16.59 16.47
CA LYS A 2 -18.98 -18.01 16.50
C LYS A 2 -18.20 -18.37 15.22
N GLU A 3 -17.42 -19.45 15.26
CA GLU A 3 -16.54 -19.84 14.14
C GLU A 3 -17.35 -20.22 12.87
N ASP A 4 -18.54 -20.76 13.03
CA ASP A 4 -19.48 -21.09 11.98
C ASP A 4 -20.08 -19.84 11.27
N GLU A 5 -20.07 -18.69 11.91
CA GLU A 5 -20.54 -17.41 11.34
C GLU A 5 -19.46 -16.71 10.49
N LEU A 6 -18.18 -17.06 10.68
CA LEU A 6 -17.06 -16.37 10.02
C LEU A 6 -17.05 -16.59 8.50
N LYS A 7 -17.23 -17.86 8.08
CA LYS A 7 -17.16 -18.18 6.65
C LYS A 7 -18.27 -17.51 5.84
N PRO A 8 -19.56 -17.58 6.23
CA PRO A 8 -20.62 -16.87 5.52
C PRO A 8 -20.40 -15.36 5.43
N LEU A 9 -19.88 -14.74 6.50
CA LEU A 9 -19.58 -13.29 6.51
C LEU A 9 -18.48 -12.94 5.50
N VAL A 10 -17.40 -13.72 5.47
CA VAL A 10 -16.31 -13.52 4.51
C VAL A 10 -16.79 -13.73 3.07
N ASP A 11 -17.60 -14.75 2.82
CA ASP A 11 -18.14 -15.04 1.49
C ASP A 11 -19.09 -13.92 1.04
N ALA A 12 -19.96 -13.41 1.93
CA ALA A 12 -20.84 -12.28 1.65
C ALA A 12 -20.03 -10.99 1.34
N TRP A 13 -18.97 -10.71 2.12
CA TRP A 13 -18.11 -9.55 1.86
C TRP A 13 -17.41 -9.66 0.49
N ARG A 14 -16.87 -10.83 0.16
CA ARG A 14 -16.23 -11.07 -1.16
C ARG A 14 -17.21 -10.92 -2.31
N ALA A 15 -18.43 -11.42 -2.15
CA ALA A 15 -19.49 -11.26 -3.15
C ALA A 15 -19.88 -9.79 -3.35
N ALA A 16 -19.88 -9.00 -2.28
CA ALA A 16 -20.16 -7.56 -2.34
C ALA A 16 -18.99 -6.73 -2.91
N ASN A 17 -17.77 -7.28 -2.94
CA ASN A 17 -16.54 -6.56 -3.37
C ASN A 17 -15.77 -7.33 -4.46
N PRO A 18 -16.38 -7.70 -5.60
CA PRO A 18 -15.77 -8.58 -6.60
C PRO A 18 -14.49 -7.97 -7.20
N ASN A 19 -14.46 -6.66 -7.47
CA ASN A 19 -13.29 -5.99 -8.05
C ASN A 19 -12.06 -6.07 -7.13
N ILE A 20 -12.24 -6.03 -5.81
CA ILE A 20 -11.14 -6.17 -4.85
C ILE A 20 -10.63 -7.61 -4.87
N VAL A 21 -11.53 -8.58 -4.90
CA VAL A 21 -11.18 -10.02 -4.96
C VAL A 21 -10.45 -10.34 -6.27
N ASP A 22 -10.93 -9.83 -7.39
CA ASP A 22 -10.27 -9.98 -8.69
C ASP A 22 -8.88 -9.37 -8.71
N PHE A 23 -8.71 -8.21 -8.09
CA PHE A 23 -7.40 -7.57 -7.93
C PHE A 23 -6.45 -8.43 -7.09
N TRP A 24 -6.90 -9.03 -5.98
CA TRP A 24 -6.10 -9.95 -5.18
C TRP A 24 -5.52 -11.09 -6.01
N TRP A 25 -6.37 -11.72 -6.81
CA TRP A 25 -5.96 -12.88 -7.61
C TRP A 25 -5.14 -12.49 -8.84
N ALA A 26 -5.40 -11.32 -9.42
CA ALA A 26 -4.57 -10.78 -10.49
C ALA A 26 -3.15 -10.49 -10.01
N VAL A 27 -2.99 -9.90 -8.83
CA VAL A 27 -1.68 -9.66 -8.20
C VAL A 27 -0.99 -10.96 -7.83
N ASP A 28 -1.71 -11.95 -7.29
CA ASP A 28 -1.16 -13.26 -6.94
C ASP A 28 -0.59 -13.97 -8.17
N ARG A 29 -1.37 -14.03 -9.26
CA ARG A 29 -0.94 -14.63 -10.53
C ARG A 29 0.28 -13.92 -11.11
N ALA A 30 0.24 -12.58 -11.21
CA ALA A 30 1.33 -11.79 -11.77
C ALA A 30 2.64 -11.95 -10.98
N ALA A 31 2.57 -11.96 -9.65
CA ALA A 31 3.73 -12.16 -8.81
C ALA A 31 4.31 -13.58 -8.94
N LYS A 32 3.46 -14.62 -8.94
CA LYS A 32 3.88 -16.01 -9.13
C LYS A 32 4.52 -16.23 -10.49
N GLU A 33 3.93 -15.74 -11.55
CA GLU A 33 4.47 -15.80 -12.92
C GLU A 33 5.83 -15.09 -12.99
N CYS A 34 5.93 -13.87 -12.49
CA CYS A 34 7.19 -13.13 -12.42
C CYS A 34 8.30 -13.93 -11.71
N ILE A 35 7.99 -14.62 -10.60
CA ILE A 35 8.96 -15.42 -9.86
C ILE A 35 9.37 -16.70 -10.62
N LYS A 36 8.40 -17.38 -11.24
CA LYS A 36 8.63 -18.64 -11.99
C LYS A 36 9.47 -18.39 -13.24
N GLU A 37 9.03 -17.43 -14.03
CA GLU A 37 9.62 -17.15 -15.35
C GLU A 37 10.84 -16.20 -15.30
N ARG A 38 11.13 -15.64 -14.12
CA ARG A 38 12.18 -14.61 -13.96
C ARG A 38 12.00 -13.44 -14.92
N SER A 39 10.77 -13.15 -15.26
CA SER A 39 10.35 -12.15 -16.24
C SER A 39 9.70 -10.94 -15.57
N LYS A 40 9.29 -9.98 -16.39
CA LYS A 40 8.46 -8.86 -15.99
C LYS A 40 7.00 -9.17 -16.25
N THR A 41 6.14 -8.94 -15.25
CA THR A 41 4.67 -9.04 -15.41
C THR A 41 4.00 -7.74 -14.99
N VAL A 42 2.79 -7.49 -15.47
CA VAL A 42 2.04 -6.26 -15.20
C VAL A 42 0.58 -6.57 -14.94
N THR A 43 0.00 -5.96 -13.93
CA THR A 43 -1.44 -5.99 -13.69
C THR A 43 -1.90 -4.69 -12.99
N HIS A 44 -3.05 -4.13 -13.37
CA HIS A 44 -3.66 -2.93 -12.74
C HIS A 44 -2.68 -1.75 -12.55
N GLY A 45 -1.77 -1.53 -13.52
CA GLY A 45 -0.75 -0.49 -13.43
C GLY A 45 0.42 -0.79 -12.48
N ILE A 46 0.44 -1.96 -11.85
CA ILE A 46 1.52 -2.45 -10.98
C ILE A 46 2.44 -3.36 -11.80
N GLN A 47 3.75 -3.16 -11.68
CA GLN A 47 4.75 -3.98 -12.36
C GLN A 47 5.49 -4.87 -11.36
N PHE A 48 5.68 -6.14 -11.72
CA PHE A 48 6.49 -7.10 -10.96
C PHE A 48 7.74 -7.40 -11.78
N ILE A 49 8.91 -7.30 -11.16
CA ILE A 49 10.22 -7.42 -11.84
C ILE A 49 11.12 -8.30 -10.99
N CYS A 50 11.52 -9.47 -11.53
CA CYS A 50 12.52 -10.33 -10.89
C CYS A 50 13.91 -10.00 -11.42
N GLN A 51 14.75 -9.39 -10.60
CA GLN A 51 16.11 -8.98 -10.97
C GLN A 51 17.06 -9.13 -9.77
N SER A 52 18.29 -9.62 -10.03
CA SER A 52 19.37 -9.70 -9.05
C SER A 52 18.99 -10.38 -7.72
N GLY A 53 18.18 -11.44 -7.79
CA GLY A 53 17.73 -12.18 -6.59
C GLY A 53 16.63 -11.49 -5.78
N MET A 54 16.03 -10.44 -6.32
CA MET A 54 14.92 -9.70 -5.73
C MET A 54 13.68 -9.78 -6.63
N MET A 55 12.49 -9.74 -6.05
CA MET A 55 11.30 -9.34 -6.75
C MET A 55 10.98 -7.90 -6.33
N PHE A 56 10.87 -7.02 -7.29
CA PHE A 56 10.39 -5.65 -7.09
C PHE A 56 8.94 -5.55 -7.53
N ILE A 57 8.15 -4.84 -6.74
CA ILE A 57 6.81 -4.38 -7.11
C ILE A 57 6.92 -2.87 -7.34
N GLU A 58 6.86 -2.45 -8.61
CA GLU A 58 6.90 -1.05 -8.98
C GLU A 58 5.48 -0.47 -8.96
N LEU A 59 5.32 0.56 -8.15
CA LEU A 59 4.06 1.27 -7.92
C LEU A 59 3.84 2.33 -9.00
N PRO A 60 2.61 2.86 -9.17
CA PRO A 60 2.33 3.96 -10.11
C PRO A 60 3.17 5.23 -9.87
N SER A 61 3.62 5.46 -8.64
CA SER A 61 4.54 6.54 -8.27
C SER A 61 5.97 6.36 -8.80
N GLY A 62 6.31 5.17 -9.32
CA GLY A 62 7.67 4.76 -9.68
C GLY A 62 8.49 4.20 -8.51
N ARG A 63 7.98 4.26 -7.29
CA ARG A 63 8.62 3.64 -6.13
C ARG A 63 8.51 2.12 -6.18
N ARG A 64 9.49 1.42 -5.61
CA ARG A 64 9.55 -0.05 -5.61
C ARG A 64 9.50 -0.62 -4.20
N LEU A 65 8.65 -1.62 -4.01
CA LEU A 65 8.72 -2.53 -2.87
C LEU A 65 9.66 -3.68 -3.23
N ALA A 66 10.51 -4.11 -2.30
CA ALA A 66 11.54 -5.11 -2.57
C ALA A 66 11.33 -6.37 -1.70
N TYR A 67 11.32 -7.54 -2.34
CA TYR A 67 11.17 -8.85 -1.71
C TYR A 67 12.42 -9.69 -2.01
N ALA A 68 13.22 -9.97 -0.98
CA ALA A 68 14.50 -10.66 -1.13
C ALA A 68 14.33 -12.16 -1.36
N LYS A 69 15.14 -12.72 -2.29
CA LYS A 69 15.20 -14.16 -2.59
C LYS A 69 13.80 -14.78 -2.76
N PRO A 70 12.96 -14.23 -3.66
CA PRO A 70 11.61 -14.72 -3.88
C PRO A 70 11.64 -16.15 -4.43
N ARG A 71 10.70 -17.00 -3.98
CA ARG A 71 10.52 -18.37 -4.45
C ARG A 71 9.05 -18.75 -4.36
N ILE A 72 8.65 -19.71 -5.20
CA ILE A 72 7.39 -20.41 -4.98
C ILE A 72 7.65 -21.48 -3.91
N GLY A 73 6.78 -21.51 -2.92
CA GLY A 73 6.72 -22.50 -1.86
C GLY A 73 5.35 -23.17 -1.85
N GLU A 74 5.12 -24.01 -0.87
CA GLU A 74 3.84 -24.66 -0.61
C GLU A 74 3.24 -24.07 0.68
N ASN A 75 1.93 -23.76 0.65
CA ASN A 75 1.20 -23.31 1.82
C ASN A 75 0.70 -24.51 2.64
N LYS A 76 0.19 -24.24 3.85
CA LYS A 76 -0.34 -25.27 4.75
C LYS A 76 -1.53 -26.08 4.20
N PHE A 77 -2.07 -25.71 3.04
CA PHE A 77 -3.17 -26.38 2.38
C PHE A 77 -2.74 -27.14 1.11
N GLY A 78 -1.43 -27.27 0.85
CA GLY A 78 -0.86 -27.96 -0.31
C GLY A 78 -0.88 -27.14 -1.62
N GLY A 79 -1.23 -25.84 -1.54
CA GLY A 79 -1.23 -24.96 -2.70
C GLY A 79 0.05 -24.13 -2.81
N GLU A 80 0.33 -23.64 -4.03
CA GLU A 80 1.47 -22.74 -4.25
C GLU A 80 1.32 -21.43 -3.48
N SER A 81 2.40 -21.02 -2.80
CA SER A 81 2.50 -19.73 -2.14
C SER A 81 3.75 -18.96 -2.58
N ILE A 82 3.73 -17.66 -2.40
CA ILE A 82 4.89 -16.79 -2.59
C ILE A 82 5.69 -16.80 -1.30
N THR A 83 7.01 -17.01 -1.38
CA THR A 83 7.88 -16.90 -0.21
C THR A 83 9.07 -15.99 -0.50
N TYR A 84 9.54 -15.26 0.52
CA TYR A 84 10.69 -14.37 0.43
C TYR A 84 11.45 -14.33 1.75
N MET A 85 12.66 -13.79 1.75
CA MET A 85 13.44 -13.59 2.98
C MET A 85 13.14 -12.21 3.56
N GLY A 86 12.86 -12.15 4.84
CA GLY A 86 12.54 -10.91 5.55
C GLY A 86 12.66 -11.04 7.06
N LEU A 87 12.47 -9.94 7.76
CA LEU A 87 12.44 -9.92 9.23
C LEU A 87 11.02 -10.31 9.72
N ASN A 88 10.95 -11.28 10.60
CA ASN A 88 9.71 -11.61 11.29
C ASN A 88 9.46 -10.66 12.49
N THR A 89 8.37 -10.86 13.20
CA THR A 89 8.00 -10.08 14.40
C THR A 89 9.07 -10.13 15.51
N ALA A 90 9.84 -11.23 15.58
CA ALA A 90 10.96 -11.39 16.50
C ALA A 90 12.29 -10.80 15.96
N LYS A 91 12.24 -9.98 14.90
CA LYS A 91 13.40 -9.37 14.22
C LYS A 91 14.46 -10.37 13.72
N LYS A 92 14.06 -11.61 13.45
CA LYS A 92 14.94 -12.63 12.86
C LYS A 92 14.74 -12.67 11.35
N TRP A 93 15.86 -12.80 10.61
CA TRP A 93 15.86 -12.93 9.16
C TRP A 93 15.49 -14.37 8.77
N VAL A 94 14.25 -14.54 8.31
CA VAL A 94 13.65 -15.85 8.01
C VAL A 94 12.91 -15.84 6.68
N ARG A 95 12.51 -17.03 6.23
CA ARG A 95 11.61 -17.15 5.09
C ARG A 95 10.17 -16.88 5.55
N ILE A 96 9.55 -15.95 4.87
CA ILE A 96 8.18 -15.49 5.12
C ILE A 96 7.31 -15.95 3.96
N GLU A 97 6.13 -16.48 4.28
CA GLU A 97 5.08 -16.80 3.32
C GLU A 97 4.23 -15.56 3.05
N SER A 98 3.81 -15.41 1.78
CA SER A 98 2.90 -14.35 1.35
C SER A 98 1.95 -14.87 0.25
N TYR A 99 0.94 -14.09 -0.05
CA TYR A 99 -0.11 -14.40 -1.01
C TYR A 99 -0.72 -13.11 -1.56
N GLY A 100 -1.52 -13.19 -2.61
CA GLY A 100 -2.07 -12.05 -3.33
C GLY A 100 -2.68 -10.97 -2.44
N PRO A 101 -3.66 -11.27 -1.58
CA PRO A 101 -4.24 -10.29 -0.64
C PRO A 101 -3.21 -9.56 0.23
N LYS A 102 -2.18 -10.26 0.71
CA LYS A 102 -1.12 -9.64 1.51
C LYS A 102 -0.21 -8.72 0.70
N LEU A 103 0.07 -9.09 -0.55
CA LEU A 103 0.79 -8.19 -1.47
C LEU A 103 -0.06 -6.95 -1.80
N VAL A 104 -1.37 -7.12 -2.01
CA VAL A 104 -2.28 -5.98 -2.25
C VAL A 104 -2.34 -5.06 -1.05
N GLU A 105 -2.40 -5.59 0.17
CA GLU A 105 -2.30 -4.77 1.39
C GLU A 105 -1.02 -3.91 1.39
N ASN A 106 0.14 -4.52 1.13
CA ASN A 106 1.41 -3.80 1.07
C ASN A 106 1.43 -2.74 -0.04
N ILE A 107 0.90 -3.07 -1.23
CA ILE A 107 0.79 -2.16 -2.37
C ILE A 107 -0.09 -0.96 -2.01
N THR A 108 -1.28 -1.21 -1.45
CA THR A 108 -2.24 -0.15 -1.10
C THR A 108 -1.67 0.79 -0.04
N GLN A 109 -1.10 0.25 1.04
CA GLN A 109 -0.45 1.06 2.08
C GLN A 109 0.71 1.88 1.52
N ALA A 110 1.49 1.29 0.61
CA ALA A 110 2.60 1.99 -0.02
C ALA A 110 2.13 3.13 -0.94
N ILE A 111 1.07 2.92 -1.72
CA ILE A 111 0.46 3.97 -2.56
C ILE A 111 -0.11 5.09 -1.69
N SER A 112 -0.81 4.78 -0.59
CA SER A 112 -1.30 5.77 0.37
C SER A 112 -0.16 6.63 0.93
N ARG A 113 0.96 5.99 1.27
CA ARG A 113 2.18 6.70 1.69
C ARG A 113 2.74 7.60 0.61
N ASP A 114 2.72 7.17 -0.66
CA ASP A 114 3.20 7.97 -1.80
C ASP A 114 2.31 9.20 -2.03
N ILE A 115 0.99 9.08 -1.82
CA ILE A 115 0.04 10.20 -1.88
C ILE A 115 0.37 11.23 -0.80
N LEU A 116 0.57 10.79 0.45
CA LEU A 116 0.96 11.69 1.53
C LEU A 116 2.31 12.38 1.24
N CYS A 117 3.30 11.63 0.75
CA CYS A 117 4.59 12.21 0.36
C CYS A 117 4.46 13.25 -0.76
N TYR A 118 3.54 13.05 -1.71
CA TYR A 118 3.24 14.05 -2.72
C TYR A 118 2.63 15.32 -2.10
N ALA A 119 1.67 15.18 -1.18
CA ALA A 119 1.12 16.32 -0.43
C ALA A 119 2.20 17.08 0.34
N MET A 120 3.11 16.38 1.01
CA MET A 120 4.27 17.01 1.69
C MET A 120 5.17 17.79 0.72
N GLN A 121 5.39 17.27 -0.49
CA GLN A 121 6.18 17.98 -1.52
C GLN A 121 5.48 19.24 -2.00
N THR A 122 4.17 19.23 -2.16
CA THR A 122 3.40 20.41 -2.59
C THR A 122 3.28 21.46 -1.48
N LEU A 123 3.36 21.04 -0.22
CA LEU A 123 3.35 21.89 0.98
C LEU A 123 4.75 22.19 1.53
N ARG A 124 5.82 21.94 0.76
CA ARG A 124 7.23 22.06 1.19
C ARG A 124 7.64 23.45 1.70
N ASN A 125 6.87 24.48 1.37
CA ASN A 125 7.13 25.86 1.83
C ASN A 125 6.48 26.15 3.20
N MET A 126 5.73 25.21 3.74
CA MET A 126 5.14 25.28 5.08
C MET A 126 6.00 24.51 6.08
N ASN A 127 5.92 24.88 7.35
CA ASN A 127 6.65 24.22 8.41
C ASN A 127 5.94 22.93 8.84
N ILE A 128 6.16 21.83 8.08
CA ILE A 128 5.64 20.50 8.43
C ILE A 128 6.50 19.94 9.57
N VAL A 129 5.96 19.90 10.79
CA VAL A 129 6.66 19.45 11.98
C VAL A 129 6.54 17.96 12.24
N ALA A 130 5.43 17.33 11.78
CA ALA A 130 5.22 15.89 11.90
C ALA A 130 4.27 15.38 10.83
N HIS A 131 4.24 14.06 10.66
CA HIS A 131 3.19 13.35 9.93
C HIS A 131 2.86 12.05 10.67
N VAL A 132 1.58 11.66 10.67
CA VAL A 132 1.09 10.43 11.30
C VAL A 132 0.12 9.78 10.34
N HIS A 133 0.42 8.55 9.87
CA HIS A 133 -0.40 7.82 8.88
C HIS A 133 -0.72 8.65 7.62
N ASP A 134 -1.90 9.25 7.56
CA ASP A 134 -2.44 10.07 6.47
C ASP A 134 -2.60 11.56 6.87
N GLU A 135 -2.05 11.94 8.00
CA GLU A 135 -2.15 13.25 8.65
C GLU A 135 -0.84 14.04 8.54
N LEU A 136 -0.94 15.36 8.34
CA LEU A 136 0.17 16.31 8.44
C LEU A 136 -0.07 17.28 9.59
N VAL A 137 0.95 17.48 10.40
CA VAL A 137 0.98 18.51 11.44
C VAL A 137 1.86 19.66 10.95
N ILE A 138 1.27 20.84 10.83
CA ILE A 138 1.89 22.03 10.28
C ILE A 138 1.85 23.12 11.35
N GLU A 139 3.01 23.66 11.69
CA GLU A 139 3.12 24.86 12.53
C GLU A 139 3.09 26.10 11.62
N CYS A 140 2.17 27.02 11.88
CA CYS A 140 1.98 28.20 11.05
C CYS A 140 1.43 29.38 11.86
N ASP A 141 1.49 30.57 11.26
CA ASP A 141 0.87 31.77 11.83
C ASP A 141 -0.67 31.66 11.77
N GLU A 142 -1.37 32.36 12.68
CA GLU A 142 -2.85 32.43 12.73
C GLU A 142 -3.49 32.96 11.43
N SER A 143 -2.70 33.64 10.59
CA SER A 143 -3.15 34.12 9.27
C SER A 143 -3.17 33.04 8.17
N ALA A 144 -2.63 31.84 8.45
CA ALA A 144 -2.63 30.74 7.48
C ALA A 144 -4.07 30.23 7.24
N SER A 145 -4.40 29.95 5.98
CA SER A 145 -5.71 29.44 5.62
C SER A 145 -5.74 27.92 5.67
N LEU A 146 -6.48 27.36 6.62
CA LEU A 146 -6.75 25.92 6.74
C LEU A 146 -7.32 25.35 5.44
N SER A 147 -8.30 26.05 4.82
CA SER A 147 -8.91 25.64 3.55
C SER A 147 -7.87 25.50 2.44
N ALA A 148 -6.96 26.48 2.31
CA ALA A 148 -5.91 26.43 1.30
C ALA A 148 -4.94 25.25 1.51
N VAL A 149 -4.63 24.91 2.76
CA VAL A 149 -3.82 23.74 3.11
C VAL A 149 -4.54 22.45 2.72
N CYS A 150 -5.82 22.31 3.10
CA CYS A 150 -6.63 21.15 2.74
C CYS A 150 -6.79 20.99 1.24
N GLU A 151 -7.04 22.07 0.50
CA GLU A 151 -7.12 22.05 -0.97
C GLU A 151 -5.78 21.61 -1.60
N GLN A 152 -4.66 22.06 -1.06
CA GLN A 152 -3.34 21.69 -1.53
C GLN A 152 -3.04 20.22 -1.22
N MET A 153 -3.41 19.74 -0.04
CA MET A 153 -3.25 18.34 0.38
C MET A 153 -4.11 17.38 -0.45
N ALA A 154 -5.31 17.84 -0.86
CA ALA A 154 -6.24 17.08 -1.68
C ALA A 154 -5.85 17.00 -3.18
N LYS A 155 -4.77 17.64 -3.61
CA LYS A 155 -4.33 17.56 -5.01
C LYS A 155 -3.92 16.16 -5.40
N THR A 156 -4.54 15.65 -6.47
CA THR A 156 -4.23 14.34 -7.01
C THR A 156 -2.83 14.33 -7.65
N PRO A 157 -1.97 13.39 -7.27
CA PRO A 157 -0.68 13.22 -7.92
C PRO A 157 -0.82 12.94 -9.42
N PRO A 158 0.11 13.38 -10.28
CA PRO A 158 0.04 13.14 -11.73
C PRO A 158 -0.03 11.66 -12.12
N TRP A 159 0.57 10.79 -11.32
CA TRP A 159 0.58 9.34 -11.52
C TRP A 159 -0.69 8.63 -11.03
N ALA A 160 -1.57 9.34 -10.28
CA ALA A 160 -2.85 8.82 -9.77
C ALA A 160 -4.05 9.47 -10.45
N LYS A 161 -3.95 9.75 -11.75
CA LYS A 161 -4.99 10.44 -12.53
C LYS A 161 -6.36 9.76 -12.35
N GLY A 162 -7.37 10.57 -11.98
CA GLY A 162 -8.74 10.12 -11.75
C GLY A 162 -9.05 9.72 -10.30
N LEU A 163 -8.04 9.65 -9.42
CA LEU A 163 -8.26 9.45 -7.99
C LEU A 163 -8.82 10.74 -7.38
N LEU A 164 -9.98 10.65 -6.73
CA LEU A 164 -10.58 11.75 -5.99
C LEU A 164 -10.03 11.72 -4.57
N LEU A 165 -9.32 12.77 -4.19
CA LEU A 165 -8.80 12.98 -2.84
C LEU A 165 -9.57 14.10 -2.15
N ARG A 166 -9.71 13.98 -0.84
CA ARG A 166 -10.24 15.00 0.04
C ARG A 166 -9.36 15.08 1.27
N ALA A 167 -9.16 16.30 1.78
CA ALA A 167 -8.52 16.53 3.06
C ALA A 167 -9.45 17.41 3.89
N ASP A 168 -9.55 17.10 5.16
CA ASP A 168 -10.18 17.90 6.19
C ASP A 168 -9.12 18.22 7.25
N GLY A 169 -9.35 19.24 8.06
CA GLY A 169 -8.41 19.61 9.10
C GLY A 169 -9.05 20.53 10.13
N PHE A 170 -8.32 20.79 11.19
CA PHE A 170 -8.68 21.72 12.25
C PHE A 170 -7.45 22.46 12.78
N GLU A 171 -7.66 23.56 13.45
CA GLU A 171 -6.62 24.36 14.09
C GLU A 171 -6.61 24.11 15.60
N CYS A 172 -5.41 24.03 16.17
CA CYS A 172 -5.23 23.80 17.59
C CYS A 172 -3.94 24.44 18.08
N SER A 173 -3.85 24.79 19.37
CA SER A 173 -2.64 25.34 19.98
C SER A 173 -1.64 24.30 20.44
N PHE A 174 -1.99 23.02 20.42
CA PHE A 174 -1.13 21.87 20.71
C PHE A 174 -1.65 20.64 19.97
N TYR A 175 -0.75 19.67 19.69
CA TYR A 175 -1.16 18.47 18.99
C TYR A 175 -2.22 17.68 19.76
N GLN A 176 -3.31 17.37 19.10
CA GLN A 176 -4.39 16.49 19.57
C GLN A 176 -4.95 15.69 18.40
N LYS A 177 -5.54 14.56 18.70
CA LYS A 177 -6.34 13.78 17.74
C LYS A 177 -7.81 14.17 17.85
N ASP A 178 -8.53 14.05 16.73
CA ASP A 178 -9.99 14.07 16.71
C ASP A 178 -10.59 12.95 17.57
#